data_322240b0b7a2160ffef2969f71cbbeca
#
_entry.id   322240b0b7a2160ffef2969f71cbbeca
#
_cell.length_a   1.000
_cell.length_b   1.000
_cell.length_c   1.000
_cell.angle_alpha   90.00
_cell.angle_beta   90.00
_cell.angle_gamma   90.00
#
_symmetry.space_group_name_H-M   'P 1'
#
loop_
_entity.id
_entity.type
_entity.pdbx_description
1 polymer ?
#
loop_
_entity_poly.entity_id
_entity_poly.type
_entity_poly.pdbx_seq_one_letter_code
_entity_poly.pdbx_strand_id
1 'polypeptide(L)'
;VKVKQKKSALLPGLITVLMVVAAVAGGLRMTDPDGGRLDTMRQELETITAENEGLTAQVEALRTETAEQKALPEAIQKQKDEGFRLLGELERQIRAGESDKRIAYLTFDDGPYDNTTDAILDILKEKGVHATFFLRHRPDHVAQIQREIREGHTLANHSYSHKIKAVYQSADSCIKEIRDQQKWLTETVGVTPEIYRFPGGSPTAGNKKQAIAAALAADGLGYVDWNCYTGDGLPGVLTTEKAYQNAVSSVGEQKIVVMLMHDYSAATL
;
A
#
# COMPACT_ATOMS: atom_id res chain seq x y z
N VAL A 1 -11.62 12.02 8.86
CA VAL A 1 -10.86 13.12 9.50
C VAL A 1 -10.70 14.19 8.44
N LYS A 2 -11.35 15.36 8.64
CA LYS A 2 -11.18 16.52 7.79
C LYS A 2 -9.71 16.95 7.86
N VAL A 3 -8.94 16.66 6.83
CA VAL A 3 -7.65 17.32 6.62
C VAL A 3 -7.97 18.80 6.47
N LYS A 4 -7.66 19.60 7.49
CA LYS A 4 -7.65 21.05 7.38
C LYS A 4 -6.59 21.38 6.33
N GLN A 5 -7.05 21.73 5.12
CA GLN A 5 -6.20 22.42 4.16
C GLN A 5 -5.62 23.64 4.86
N LYS A 6 -4.34 23.62 5.19
CA LYS A 6 -3.59 24.83 5.48
C LYS A 6 -3.62 25.64 4.18
N LYS A 7 -4.54 26.59 4.11
CA LYS A 7 -4.52 27.61 3.07
C LYS A 7 -3.13 28.24 3.10
N SER A 8 -2.40 28.10 2.00
CA SER A 8 -1.03 28.60 1.87
C SER A 8 -0.99 30.10 2.16
N ALA A 9 -0.30 30.48 3.22
CA ALA A 9 -0.04 31.85 3.59
C ALA A 9 0.96 32.54 2.63
N LEU A 10 1.31 31.91 1.52
CA LEU A 10 2.26 32.43 0.53
C LEU A 10 1.66 33.37 -0.51
N LEU A 11 0.32 33.35 -0.71
CA LEU A 11 -0.31 34.27 -1.69
C LEU A 11 -0.24 35.77 -1.36
N PRO A 12 -0.37 36.21 -0.09
CA PRO A 12 -0.29 37.62 0.20
C PRO A 12 1.11 38.23 -0.01
N GLY A 13 2.17 37.45 0.27
CA GLY A 13 3.55 37.93 0.11
C GLY A 13 3.94 38.16 -1.34
N LEU A 14 3.51 37.29 -2.26
CA LEU A 14 3.82 37.43 -3.70
C LEU A 14 3.15 38.68 -4.32
N ILE A 15 1.92 38.98 -3.93
CA ILE A 15 1.18 40.13 -4.43
C ILE A 15 1.81 41.44 -3.91
N THR A 16 2.32 41.45 -2.68
CA THR A 16 2.97 42.61 -2.10
C THR A 16 4.30 42.95 -2.78
N VAL A 17 5.10 41.94 -3.13
CA VAL A 17 6.36 42.10 -3.86
C VAL A 17 6.11 42.62 -5.28
N LEU A 18 5.10 42.10 -5.99
CA LEU A 18 4.73 42.60 -7.33
C LEU A 18 4.27 44.05 -7.34
N MET A 19 3.58 44.51 -6.30
CA MET A 19 3.15 45.92 -6.19
C MET A 19 4.32 46.87 -5.88
N VAL A 20 5.32 46.43 -5.11
CA VAL A 20 6.53 47.22 -4.85
C VAL A 20 7.37 47.36 -6.10
N VAL A 21 7.52 46.32 -6.90
CA VAL A 21 8.24 46.33 -8.19
C VAL A 21 7.55 47.27 -9.19
N ALA A 22 6.22 47.27 -9.27
CA ALA A 22 5.46 48.17 -10.13
C ALA A 22 5.57 49.65 -9.73
N ALA A 23 5.65 49.94 -8.43
CA ALA A 23 5.82 51.31 -7.91
C ALA A 23 7.22 51.87 -8.20
N VAL A 24 8.26 51.03 -8.16
CA VAL A 24 9.64 51.46 -8.47
C VAL A 24 9.87 51.59 -9.96
N ALA A 25 9.26 50.77 -10.81
CA ALA A 25 9.32 50.86 -12.27
C ALA A 25 8.51 52.05 -12.84
N GLY A 26 7.54 52.55 -12.09
CA GLY A 26 6.61 53.64 -12.49
C GLY A 26 7.05 55.04 -12.21
N GLY A 27 8.35 55.34 -12.21
CA GLY A 27 8.83 56.73 -12.44
C GLY A 27 8.78 57.70 -11.29
N LEU A 28 9.16 57.32 -10.07
CA LEU A 28 9.62 58.32 -9.10
C LEU A 28 11.03 58.83 -9.48
N ARG A 29 11.11 60.01 -10.02
CA ARG A 29 12.39 60.76 -10.13
C ARG A 29 12.82 61.16 -8.71
N MET A 30 13.51 60.22 -8.03
CA MET A 30 14.24 60.58 -6.84
C MET A 30 15.60 61.16 -7.26
N THR A 31 15.88 62.40 -6.92
CA THR A 31 17.22 62.97 -7.05
C THR A 31 18.09 62.38 -5.94
N ASP A 32 19.04 61.54 -6.29
CA ASP A 32 20.05 61.01 -5.37
C ASP A 32 21.31 61.93 -5.47
N PRO A 33 21.62 62.70 -4.46
CA PRO A 33 22.77 63.60 -4.51
C PRO A 33 24.13 62.89 -4.56
N ASP A 34 24.17 61.61 -4.14
CA ASP A 34 25.43 60.85 -4.04
C ASP A 34 25.51 59.67 -5.08
N GLY A 35 24.52 59.46 -5.95
CA GLY A 35 24.52 58.49 -7.05
C GLY A 35 24.61 57.00 -6.66
N GLY A 36 25.10 56.67 -5.50
CA GLY A 36 25.39 55.31 -5.09
C GLY A 36 24.21 54.51 -4.51
N ARG A 37 23.23 55.20 -3.93
CA ARG A 37 22.08 54.56 -3.28
C ARG A 37 21.08 53.99 -4.28
N LEU A 38 20.90 54.66 -5.39
CA LEU A 38 20.03 54.17 -6.50
C LEU A 38 20.61 52.97 -7.19
N ASP A 39 21.92 52.91 -7.36
CA ASP A 39 22.60 51.76 -7.99
C ASP A 39 22.56 50.55 -7.06
N THR A 40 22.74 50.74 -5.75
CA THR A 40 22.59 49.65 -4.75
C THR A 40 21.17 49.10 -4.75
N MET A 41 20.13 49.96 -4.73
CA MET A 41 18.73 49.52 -4.80
C MET A 41 18.40 48.80 -6.10
N ARG A 42 19.01 49.17 -7.23
CA ARG A 42 18.82 48.44 -8.50
C ARG A 42 19.42 47.03 -8.43
N GLN A 43 20.62 46.91 -7.90
CA GLN A 43 21.27 45.61 -7.72
C GLN A 43 20.48 44.70 -6.79
N GLU A 44 19.97 45.24 -5.66
CA GLU A 44 19.10 44.48 -4.76
C GLU A 44 17.81 44.04 -5.46
N LEU A 45 17.19 44.92 -6.27
CA LEU A 45 15.99 44.60 -7.03
C LEU A 45 16.23 43.49 -8.07
N GLU A 46 17.34 43.55 -8.80
CA GLU A 46 17.73 42.51 -9.76
C GLU A 46 17.95 41.18 -9.07
N THR A 47 18.62 41.19 -7.91
CA THR A 47 18.86 39.97 -7.10
C THR A 47 17.54 39.38 -6.61
N ILE A 48 16.64 40.19 -6.04
CA ILE A 48 15.33 39.73 -5.57
C ILE A 48 14.47 39.21 -6.74
N THR A 49 14.57 39.83 -7.90
CA THR A 49 13.84 39.37 -9.11
C THR A 49 14.33 38.02 -9.55
N ALA A 50 15.63 37.79 -9.61
CA ALA A 50 16.22 36.50 -9.98
C ALA A 50 15.88 35.41 -8.96
N GLU A 51 15.90 35.73 -7.65
CA GLU A 51 15.47 34.80 -6.60
C GLU A 51 13.99 34.42 -6.72
N ASN A 52 13.12 35.39 -7.03
CA ASN A 52 11.70 35.12 -7.22
C ASN A 52 11.40 34.26 -8.47
N GLU A 53 12.13 34.47 -9.56
CA GLU A 53 12.05 33.60 -10.74
C GLU A 53 12.49 32.17 -10.41
N GLY A 54 13.58 32.01 -9.67
CA GLY A 54 14.06 30.71 -9.18
C GLY A 54 13.04 30.02 -8.28
N LEU A 55 12.45 30.74 -7.32
CA LEU A 55 11.41 30.21 -6.43
C LEU A 55 10.13 29.83 -7.21
N THR A 56 9.76 30.60 -8.20
CA THR A 56 8.60 30.31 -9.06
C THR A 56 8.82 29.02 -9.81
N ALA A 57 10.00 28.80 -10.39
CA ALA A 57 10.36 27.55 -11.08
C ALA A 57 10.32 26.35 -10.12
N GLN A 58 10.83 26.50 -8.89
CA GLN A 58 10.76 25.45 -7.87
C GLN A 58 9.31 25.11 -7.47
N VAL A 59 8.44 26.11 -7.34
CA VAL A 59 7.03 25.89 -7.02
C VAL A 59 6.32 25.13 -8.14
N GLU A 60 6.58 25.43 -9.40
CA GLU A 60 5.99 24.70 -10.53
C GLU A 60 6.53 23.27 -10.63
N ALA A 61 7.82 23.05 -10.37
CA ALA A 61 8.39 21.71 -10.30
C ALA A 61 7.75 20.86 -9.21
N LEU A 62 7.59 21.41 -7.99
CA LEU A 62 6.91 20.73 -6.87
C LEU A 62 5.42 20.47 -7.13
N ARG A 63 4.74 21.34 -7.87
CA ARG A 63 3.35 21.13 -8.29
C ARG A 63 3.23 19.97 -9.25
N THR A 64 4.15 19.85 -10.22
CA THR A 64 4.19 18.76 -11.18
C THR A 64 4.44 17.44 -10.47
N GLU A 65 5.47 17.38 -9.61
CA GLU A 65 5.77 16.19 -8.81
C GLU A 65 4.58 15.76 -7.92
N THR A 66 3.91 16.73 -7.29
CA THR A 66 2.72 16.46 -6.45
C THR A 66 1.55 15.92 -7.29
N ALA A 67 1.37 16.42 -8.51
CA ALA A 67 0.33 15.92 -9.42
C ALA A 67 0.63 14.48 -9.88
N GLU A 68 1.88 14.18 -10.22
CA GLU A 68 2.33 12.83 -10.56
C GLU A 68 2.16 11.86 -9.40
N GLN A 69 2.55 12.27 -8.18
CA GLN A 69 2.36 11.46 -6.98
C GLN A 69 0.88 11.19 -6.66
N LYS A 70 -0.03 12.11 -6.98
CA LYS A 70 -1.48 11.90 -6.83
C LYS A 70 -2.07 10.98 -7.89
N ALA A 71 -1.55 11.03 -9.11
CA ALA A 71 -2.05 10.19 -10.21
C ALA A 71 -1.56 8.74 -10.11
N LEU A 72 -0.42 8.50 -9.46
CA LEU A 72 0.17 7.17 -9.33
C LEU A 72 -0.75 6.14 -8.64
N PRO A 73 -1.41 6.45 -7.50
CA PRO A 73 -2.34 5.51 -6.87
C PRO A 73 -3.53 5.14 -7.76
N GLU A 74 -4.08 6.08 -8.51
CA GLU A 74 -5.19 5.84 -9.44
C GLU A 74 -4.76 4.95 -10.61
N ALA A 75 -3.56 5.17 -11.16
CA ALA A 75 -3.01 4.33 -12.22
C ALA A 75 -2.75 2.90 -11.75
N ILE A 76 -2.18 2.73 -10.55
CA ILE A 76 -1.97 1.43 -9.91
C ILE A 76 -3.31 0.73 -9.67
N GLN A 77 -4.32 1.44 -9.16
CA GLN A 77 -5.63 0.87 -8.91
C GLN A 77 -6.30 0.40 -10.21
N LYS A 78 -6.26 1.21 -11.26
CA LYS A 78 -6.80 0.84 -12.57
C LYS A 78 -6.09 -0.40 -13.16
N GLN A 79 -4.78 -0.50 -12.99
CA GLN A 79 -4.01 -1.67 -13.44
C GLN A 79 -4.38 -2.93 -12.64
N LYS A 80 -4.61 -2.79 -11.33
CA LYS A 80 -5.09 -3.89 -10.46
C LYS A 80 -6.47 -4.34 -10.89
N ASP A 81 -7.42 -3.42 -11.08
CA ASP A 81 -8.81 -3.74 -11.46
C ASP A 81 -8.85 -4.51 -12.79
N GLU A 82 -8.06 -4.08 -13.79
CA GLU A 82 -7.94 -4.80 -15.05
C GLU A 82 -7.27 -6.17 -14.87
N GLY A 83 -6.23 -6.26 -14.05
CA GLY A 83 -5.58 -7.52 -13.70
C GLY A 83 -6.56 -8.51 -13.03
N PHE A 84 -7.34 -8.06 -12.08
CA PHE A 84 -8.38 -8.88 -11.42
C PHE A 84 -9.46 -9.32 -12.39
N ARG A 85 -9.91 -8.44 -13.30
CA ARG A 85 -10.87 -8.80 -14.34
C ARG A 85 -10.35 -9.91 -15.24
N LEU A 86 -9.12 -9.80 -15.72
CA LEU A 86 -8.48 -10.80 -16.59
C LEU A 86 -8.25 -12.12 -15.87
N LEU A 87 -7.79 -12.09 -14.61
CA LEU A 87 -7.62 -13.29 -13.78
C LEU A 87 -8.96 -13.96 -13.51
N GLY A 88 -10.00 -13.22 -13.18
CA GLY A 88 -11.35 -13.76 -12.95
C GLY A 88 -11.91 -14.44 -14.19
N GLU A 89 -11.72 -13.85 -15.38
CA GLU A 89 -12.14 -14.48 -16.64
C GLU A 89 -11.35 -15.75 -16.93
N LEU A 90 -10.02 -15.74 -16.71
CA LEU A 90 -9.20 -16.93 -16.87
C LEU A 90 -9.59 -18.03 -15.87
N GLU A 91 -9.85 -17.69 -14.62
CA GLU A 91 -10.32 -18.63 -13.60
C GLU A 91 -11.66 -19.27 -14.00
N ARG A 92 -12.60 -18.47 -14.52
CA ARG A 92 -13.88 -18.96 -15.06
C ARG A 92 -13.66 -19.98 -16.18
N GLN A 93 -12.79 -19.67 -17.13
CA GLN A 93 -12.47 -20.55 -18.26
C GLN A 93 -11.82 -21.87 -17.79
N ILE A 94 -10.90 -21.80 -16.82
CA ILE A 94 -10.28 -22.99 -16.23
C ILE A 94 -11.34 -23.88 -15.55
N ARG A 95 -12.24 -23.29 -14.75
CA ARG A 95 -13.32 -24.00 -14.06
C ARG A 95 -14.33 -24.62 -15.04
N ALA A 96 -14.56 -23.98 -16.16
CA ALA A 96 -15.42 -24.51 -17.23
C ALA A 96 -14.74 -25.58 -18.11
N GLY A 97 -13.43 -25.83 -17.92
CA GLY A 97 -12.66 -26.72 -18.79
C GLY A 97 -12.32 -26.13 -20.16
N GLU A 98 -12.51 -24.83 -20.33
CA GLU A 98 -12.26 -24.09 -21.57
C GLU A 98 -10.79 -23.64 -21.72
N SER A 99 -9.97 -23.84 -20.68
CA SER A 99 -8.56 -23.46 -20.67
C SER A 99 -7.69 -24.49 -19.95
N ASP A 100 -6.52 -24.79 -20.52
CA ASP A 100 -5.48 -25.63 -19.91
C ASP A 100 -4.44 -24.83 -19.12
N LYS A 101 -4.61 -23.51 -19.03
CA LYS A 101 -3.75 -22.68 -18.22
C LYS A 101 -3.88 -23.00 -16.74
N ARG A 102 -2.87 -22.59 -15.97
CA ARG A 102 -2.85 -22.71 -14.51
C ARG A 102 -2.68 -21.32 -13.90
N ILE A 103 -3.32 -21.08 -12.77
CA ILE A 103 -3.20 -19.85 -11.99
C ILE A 103 -2.64 -20.20 -10.61
N ALA A 104 -1.65 -19.44 -10.14
CA ALA A 104 -1.19 -19.49 -8.76
C ALA A 104 -1.35 -18.11 -8.10
N TYR A 105 -2.12 -18.09 -7.03
CA TYR A 105 -2.20 -16.96 -6.11
C TYR A 105 -1.17 -17.18 -5.01
N LEU A 106 -0.12 -16.34 -5.00
CA LEU A 106 0.90 -16.35 -3.94
C LEU A 106 0.37 -15.56 -2.76
N THR A 107 0.34 -16.17 -1.59
CA THR A 107 -0.19 -15.53 -0.38
C THR A 107 0.75 -15.69 0.79
N PHE A 108 0.95 -14.61 1.55
CA PHE A 108 1.80 -14.55 2.72
C PHE A 108 0.99 -14.12 3.93
N ASP A 109 1.04 -14.90 5.00
CA ASP A 109 0.30 -14.65 6.22
C ASP A 109 1.24 -14.13 7.33
N ASP A 110 0.66 -13.43 8.30
CA ASP A 110 1.26 -13.00 9.57
C ASP A 110 2.14 -11.74 9.55
N GLY A 111 2.54 -11.27 8.38
CA GLY A 111 3.46 -10.14 8.24
C GLY A 111 2.93 -8.74 8.63
N PRO A 112 3.78 -7.74 8.39
CA PRO A 112 5.18 -7.80 7.97
C PRO A 112 6.17 -8.19 9.06
N TYR A 113 7.39 -8.62 8.63
CA TYR A 113 8.52 -8.91 9.53
C TYR A 113 9.81 -8.27 9.01
N ASP A 114 10.70 -7.91 9.96
CA ASP A 114 12.01 -7.37 9.61
C ASP A 114 12.79 -8.33 8.73
N ASN A 115 13.50 -7.79 7.75
CA ASN A 115 14.39 -8.46 6.81
C ASN A 115 13.70 -9.47 5.86
N THR A 116 12.79 -10.32 6.33
CA THR A 116 12.16 -11.35 5.50
C THR A 116 11.12 -10.77 4.56
N THR A 117 10.22 -9.92 5.03
CA THR A 117 9.22 -9.27 4.14
C THR A 117 9.89 -8.44 3.06
N ASP A 118 10.93 -7.66 3.39
CA ASP A 118 11.67 -6.87 2.41
C ASP A 118 12.36 -7.75 1.35
N ALA A 119 12.97 -8.86 1.77
CA ALA A 119 13.61 -9.81 0.84
C ALA A 119 12.58 -10.50 -0.09
N ILE A 120 11.40 -10.84 0.43
CA ILE A 120 10.30 -11.38 -0.37
C ILE A 120 9.85 -10.34 -1.42
N LEU A 121 9.68 -9.08 -1.02
CA LEU A 121 9.29 -8.01 -1.92
C LEU A 121 10.33 -7.78 -3.03
N ASP A 122 11.64 -7.87 -2.71
CA ASP A 122 12.71 -7.78 -3.69
C ASP A 122 12.62 -8.92 -4.73
N ILE A 123 12.35 -10.15 -4.30
CA ILE A 123 12.18 -11.30 -5.18
C ILE A 123 10.93 -11.15 -6.05
N LEU A 124 9.79 -10.76 -5.47
CA LEU A 124 8.54 -10.57 -6.22
C LEU A 124 8.72 -9.50 -7.29
N LYS A 125 9.41 -8.41 -6.96
CA LYS A 125 9.76 -7.33 -7.89
C LYS A 125 10.67 -7.81 -9.01
N GLU A 126 11.74 -8.56 -8.69
CA GLU A 126 12.66 -9.13 -9.68
C GLU A 126 11.90 -10.04 -10.67
N LYS A 127 10.97 -10.85 -10.15
CA LYS A 127 10.17 -11.78 -10.97
C LYS A 127 8.98 -11.11 -11.67
N GLY A 128 8.67 -9.84 -11.37
CA GLY A 128 7.54 -9.12 -11.95
C GLY A 128 6.18 -9.72 -11.58
N VAL A 129 6.04 -10.26 -10.37
CA VAL A 129 4.82 -10.90 -9.88
C VAL A 129 4.26 -10.19 -8.66
N HIS A 130 2.94 -10.19 -8.51
CA HIS A 130 2.25 -9.64 -7.35
C HIS A 130 1.75 -10.77 -6.44
N ALA A 131 1.59 -10.45 -5.16
CA ALA A 131 1.12 -11.37 -4.14
C ALA A 131 0.02 -10.72 -3.27
N THR A 132 -0.62 -11.52 -2.42
CA THR A 132 -1.54 -11.05 -1.39
C THR A 132 -0.89 -11.26 -0.01
N PHE A 133 -0.85 -10.19 0.78
CA PHE A 133 -0.33 -10.22 2.16
C PHE A 133 -1.50 -10.14 3.14
N PHE A 134 -1.69 -11.19 3.93
CA PHE A 134 -2.69 -11.27 4.99
C PHE A 134 -2.08 -10.75 6.30
N LEU A 135 -2.36 -9.51 6.60
CA LEU A 135 -1.67 -8.74 7.62
C LEU A 135 -2.35 -8.80 8.98
N ARG A 136 -1.53 -8.90 10.02
CA ARG A 136 -1.92 -8.66 11.41
C ARG A 136 -1.63 -7.22 11.81
N HIS A 137 -1.99 -6.84 13.04
CA HIS A 137 -1.61 -5.54 13.58
C HIS A 137 -0.10 -5.47 13.86
N ARG A 138 0.60 -4.69 13.04
CA ARG A 138 2.07 -4.50 13.08
C ARG A 138 2.42 -3.01 12.98
N PRO A 139 2.20 -2.22 14.04
CA PRO A 139 2.38 -0.76 13.98
C PRO A 139 3.83 -0.34 13.74
N ASP A 140 4.80 -1.17 14.12
CA ASP A 140 6.23 -0.89 13.92
C ASP A 140 6.71 -1.18 12.49
N HIS A 141 5.87 -1.78 11.64
CA HIS A 141 6.21 -2.19 10.27
C HIS A 141 5.40 -1.47 9.18
N VAL A 142 4.88 -0.27 9.49
CA VAL A 142 4.06 0.50 8.53
C VAL A 142 4.82 0.82 7.24
N ALA A 143 6.14 0.99 7.31
CA ALA A 143 6.96 1.25 6.13
C ALA A 143 6.95 0.07 5.13
N GLN A 144 7.00 -1.18 5.62
CA GLN A 144 6.87 -2.39 4.81
C GLN A 144 5.48 -2.49 4.19
N ILE A 145 4.41 -2.25 4.96
CA ILE A 145 3.03 -2.23 4.44
C ILE A 145 2.87 -1.18 3.32
N GLN A 146 3.45 0.01 3.50
CA GLN A 146 3.45 1.02 2.46
C GLN A 146 4.25 0.59 1.22
N ARG A 147 5.33 -0.19 1.40
CA ARG A 147 6.10 -0.77 0.30
C ARG A 147 5.27 -1.81 -0.48
N GLU A 148 4.59 -2.71 0.22
CA GLU A 148 3.65 -3.68 -0.39
C GLU A 148 2.63 -2.98 -1.29
N ILE A 149 2.04 -1.86 -0.81
CA ILE A 149 1.08 -1.05 -1.59
C ILE A 149 1.75 -0.45 -2.83
N ARG A 150 2.90 0.22 -2.65
CA ARG A 150 3.60 0.90 -3.77
C ARG A 150 4.06 -0.07 -4.84
N GLU A 151 4.43 -1.29 -4.47
CA GLU A 151 4.86 -2.33 -5.41
C GLU A 151 3.69 -3.14 -6.00
N GLY A 152 2.44 -2.74 -5.72
CA GLY A 152 1.24 -3.26 -6.38
C GLY A 152 0.64 -4.52 -5.74
N HIS A 153 1.12 -4.94 -4.57
CA HIS A 153 0.57 -6.09 -3.87
C HIS A 153 -0.80 -5.82 -3.26
N THR A 154 -1.55 -6.88 -2.99
CA THR A 154 -2.86 -6.80 -2.35
C THR A 154 -2.70 -6.96 -0.84
N LEU A 155 -3.29 -6.04 -0.07
CA LEU A 155 -3.41 -6.19 1.37
C LEU A 155 -4.70 -6.90 1.73
N ALA A 156 -4.63 -7.84 2.65
CA ALA A 156 -5.75 -8.61 3.17
C ALA A 156 -5.72 -8.65 4.71
N ASN A 157 -6.83 -9.00 5.31
CA ASN A 157 -7.02 -8.98 6.75
C ASN A 157 -6.75 -10.37 7.34
N HIS A 158 -5.89 -10.46 8.40
CA HIS A 158 -5.58 -11.72 9.11
C HIS A 158 -5.86 -11.64 10.62
N SER A 159 -6.89 -10.92 11.04
CA SER A 159 -7.21 -10.55 12.41
C SER A 159 -6.24 -9.53 13.02
N TYR A 160 -6.64 -8.94 14.14
CA TYR A 160 -5.83 -7.94 14.83
C TYR A 160 -4.69 -8.58 15.63
N SER A 161 -5.04 -9.51 16.54
CA SER A 161 -4.07 -10.09 17.46
C SER A 161 -3.48 -11.43 17.03
N HIS A 162 -4.18 -12.16 16.17
CA HIS A 162 -3.88 -13.54 15.77
C HIS A 162 -3.79 -14.54 16.96
N LYS A 163 -4.32 -14.17 18.13
CA LYS A 163 -4.33 -15.06 19.30
C LYS A 163 -5.49 -16.05 19.19
N ILE A 164 -5.25 -17.23 18.63
CA ILE A 164 -6.26 -18.25 18.27
C ILE A 164 -7.35 -18.43 19.33
N LYS A 165 -6.96 -18.58 20.61
CA LYS A 165 -7.92 -18.76 21.71
C LYS A 165 -8.81 -17.52 21.93
N ALA A 166 -8.27 -16.32 21.76
CA ALA A 166 -9.00 -15.07 21.91
C ALA A 166 -9.87 -14.80 20.67
N VAL A 167 -9.30 -14.95 19.47
CA VAL A 167 -10.01 -14.78 18.19
C VAL A 167 -11.26 -15.66 18.15
N TYR A 168 -11.16 -16.93 18.49
CA TYR A 168 -12.26 -17.90 18.42
C TYR A 168 -12.93 -18.17 19.76
N GLN A 169 -12.84 -17.28 20.73
CA GLN A 169 -13.61 -17.38 21.97
C GLN A 169 -15.12 -17.38 21.68
N SER A 170 -15.57 -16.50 20.80
CA SER A 170 -16.93 -16.44 20.25
C SER A 170 -16.90 -15.97 18.78
N ALA A 171 -18.03 -15.99 18.09
CA ALA A 171 -18.14 -15.37 16.78
C ALA A 171 -17.91 -13.85 16.87
N ASP A 172 -18.47 -13.20 17.89
CA ASP A 172 -18.34 -11.74 18.10
C ASP A 172 -16.89 -11.34 18.39
N SER A 173 -16.13 -12.17 19.14
CA SER A 173 -14.70 -11.93 19.36
C SER A 173 -13.93 -11.89 18.02
N CYS A 174 -14.20 -12.86 17.15
CA CYS A 174 -13.56 -12.92 15.83
C CYS A 174 -13.96 -11.72 14.95
N ILE A 175 -15.25 -11.39 14.91
CA ILE A 175 -15.77 -10.25 14.13
C ILE A 175 -15.13 -8.93 14.63
N LYS A 176 -14.97 -8.79 15.97
CA LYS A 176 -14.28 -7.62 16.55
C LYS A 176 -12.83 -7.55 16.08
N GLU A 177 -12.08 -8.64 16.15
CA GLU A 177 -10.68 -8.72 15.69
C GLU A 177 -10.54 -8.34 14.21
N ILE A 178 -11.47 -8.78 13.38
CA ILE A 178 -11.51 -8.44 11.95
C ILE A 178 -11.76 -6.93 11.76
N ARG A 179 -12.76 -6.38 12.44
CA ARG A 179 -13.12 -4.97 12.32
C ARG A 179 -12.06 -4.04 12.89
N ASP A 180 -11.40 -4.42 13.99
CA ASP A 180 -10.28 -3.66 14.54
C ASP A 180 -9.09 -3.60 13.56
N GLN A 181 -8.75 -4.72 12.93
CA GLN A 181 -7.69 -4.78 11.92
C GLN A 181 -8.07 -3.98 10.67
N GLN A 182 -9.31 -4.12 10.21
CA GLN A 182 -9.84 -3.37 9.07
C GLN A 182 -9.71 -1.86 9.29
N LYS A 183 -10.18 -1.40 10.46
CA LYS A 183 -10.11 -0.01 10.87
C LYS A 183 -8.68 0.49 10.92
N TRP A 184 -7.78 -0.28 11.55
CA TRP A 184 -6.39 0.11 11.67
C TRP A 184 -5.70 0.27 10.31
N LEU A 185 -5.86 -0.69 9.39
CA LEU A 185 -5.28 -0.59 8.05
C LEU A 185 -5.85 0.62 7.28
N THR A 186 -7.16 0.82 7.33
CA THR A 186 -7.81 1.97 6.67
C THR A 186 -7.30 3.30 7.21
N GLU A 187 -7.16 3.44 8.54
CA GLU A 187 -6.73 4.69 9.18
C GLU A 187 -5.22 4.93 9.02
N THR A 188 -4.40 3.87 8.95
CA THR A 188 -2.94 3.98 8.93
C THR A 188 -2.37 4.11 7.53
N VAL A 189 -2.86 3.29 6.58
CA VAL A 189 -2.29 3.23 5.22
C VAL A 189 -3.30 3.55 4.11
N GLY A 190 -4.55 3.87 4.46
CA GLY A 190 -5.58 4.27 3.51
C GLY A 190 -6.17 3.13 2.69
N VAL A 191 -5.87 1.87 3.03
CA VAL A 191 -6.37 0.68 2.32
C VAL A 191 -7.39 -0.04 3.19
N THR A 192 -8.55 -0.31 2.62
CA THR A 192 -9.61 -1.12 3.25
C THR A 192 -9.59 -2.50 2.60
N PRO A 193 -9.06 -3.55 3.29
CA PRO A 193 -9.06 -4.91 2.76
C PRO A 193 -10.47 -5.43 2.44
N GLU A 194 -10.59 -6.16 1.33
CA GLU A 194 -11.85 -6.80 0.91
C GLU A 194 -11.85 -8.32 1.14
N ILE A 195 -10.71 -8.86 1.58
CA ILE A 195 -10.49 -10.29 1.78
C ILE A 195 -9.95 -10.53 3.19
N TYR A 196 -10.47 -11.56 3.83
CA TYR A 196 -10.03 -12.06 5.12
C TYR A 196 -9.51 -13.49 5.00
N ARG A 197 -8.52 -13.86 5.80
CA ARG A 197 -8.14 -15.25 6.04
C ARG A 197 -8.25 -15.55 7.53
N PHE A 198 -8.93 -16.66 7.82
CA PHE A 198 -9.07 -17.15 9.19
C PHE A 198 -7.70 -17.60 9.73
N PRO A 199 -7.24 -17.10 10.89
CA PRO A 199 -6.06 -17.64 11.58
C PRO A 199 -6.15 -19.16 11.77
N GLY A 200 -5.17 -19.89 11.18
CA GLY A 200 -5.19 -21.36 11.17
C GLY A 200 -6.21 -22.00 10.22
N GLY A 201 -6.80 -21.21 9.30
CA GLY A 201 -7.81 -21.64 8.35
C GLY A 201 -9.24 -21.64 8.89
N SER A 202 -10.21 -21.54 7.98
CA SER A 202 -11.63 -21.45 8.35
C SER A 202 -12.17 -22.63 9.17
N PRO A 203 -11.65 -23.88 9.08
CA PRO A 203 -12.06 -24.97 9.95
C PRO A 203 -11.76 -24.72 11.43
N THR A 204 -10.74 -23.93 11.76
CA THR A 204 -10.38 -23.60 13.16
C THR A 204 -11.48 -22.84 13.89
N ALA A 205 -12.33 -22.11 13.18
CA ALA A 205 -13.49 -21.42 13.75
C ALA A 205 -14.60 -22.38 14.23
N GLY A 206 -14.57 -23.65 13.80
CA GLY A 206 -15.54 -24.67 14.18
C GLY A 206 -16.98 -24.25 13.86
N ASN A 207 -17.87 -24.42 14.84
CA ASN A 207 -19.30 -24.04 14.72
C ASN A 207 -19.57 -22.55 14.59
N LYS A 208 -18.56 -21.70 14.84
CA LYS A 208 -18.65 -20.22 14.72
C LYS A 208 -18.46 -19.74 13.28
N LYS A 209 -17.88 -20.61 12.41
CA LYS A 209 -17.55 -20.25 11.03
C LYS A 209 -18.71 -19.62 10.28
N GLN A 210 -19.90 -20.22 10.36
CA GLN A 210 -21.06 -19.75 9.62
C GLN A 210 -21.50 -18.33 10.02
N ALA A 211 -21.53 -18.06 11.34
CA ALA A 211 -21.87 -16.74 11.86
C ALA A 211 -20.84 -15.69 11.48
N ILE A 212 -19.53 -16.04 11.55
CA ILE A 212 -18.43 -15.16 11.12
C ILE A 212 -18.53 -14.88 9.62
N ALA A 213 -18.71 -15.91 8.79
CA ALA A 213 -18.82 -15.74 7.34
C ALA A 213 -20.02 -14.87 6.94
N ALA A 214 -21.16 -14.98 7.64
CA ALA A 214 -22.31 -14.12 7.40
C ALA A 214 -22.02 -12.65 7.75
N ALA A 215 -21.30 -12.41 8.85
CA ALA A 215 -20.90 -11.04 9.23
C ALA A 215 -19.87 -10.46 8.24
N LEU A 216 -18.90 -11.24 7.77
CA LEU A 216 -17.95 -10.83 6.73
C LEU A 216 -18.71 -10.39 5.47
N ALA A 217 -19.65 -11.21 5.00
CA ALA A 217 -20.44 -10.90 3.81
C ALA A 217 -21.26 -9.61 3.99
N ALA A 218 -21.84 -9.38 5.19
CA ALA A 218 -22.55 -8.16 5.52
C ALA A 218 -21.65 -6.92 5.53
N ASP A 219 -20.39 -7.08 5.93
CA ASP A 219 -19.36 -6.04 5.92
C ASP A 219 -18.65 -5.90 4.54
N GLY A 220 -19.08 -6.65 3.52
CA GLY A 220 -18.50 -6.62 2.17
C GLY A 220 -17.16 -7.35 2.03
N LEU A 221 -16.79 -8.22 3.01
CA LEU A 221 -15.56 -9.00 2.95
C LEU A 221 -15.82 -10.42 2.46
N GLY A 222 -14.96 -10.89 1.54
CA GLY A 222 -14.78 -12.31 1.26
C GLY A 222 -13.80 -12.97 2.25
N TYR A 223 -13.75 -14.30 2.23
CA TYR A 223 -12.64 -15.00 2.86
C TYR A 223 -12.11 -16.09 1.95
N VAL A 224 -10.83 -16.45 2.14
CA VAL A 224 -10.17 -17.49 1.37
C VAL A 224 -9.23 -18.30 2.27
N ASP A 225 -9.32 -19.61 2.18
CA ASP A 225 -8.33 -20.53 2.69
C ASP A 225 -7.25 -20.79 1.62
N TRP A 226 -6.54 -21.88 1.71
CA TRP A 226 -5.52 -22.31 0.76
C TRP A 226 -5.74 -23.78 0.35
N ASN A 227 -5.15 -24.17 -0.75
CA ASN A 227 -5.14 -25.55 -1.22
C ASN A 227 -3.72 -26.09 -1.45
N CYS A 228 -2.72 -25.22 -1.35
CA CYS A 228 -1.30 -25.55 -1.46
C CYS A 228 -0.50 -24.84 -0.36
N TYR A 229 0.63 -25.38 0.04
CA TYR A 229 1.43 -24.85 1.15
C TYR A 229 2.90 -25.25 1.05
N THR A 230 3.79 -24.44 1.62
CA THR A 230 5.22 -24.74 1.77
C THR A 230 5.51 -25.54 3.05
N GLY A 231 4.64 -25.43 4.05
CA GLY A 231 4.84 -26.04 5.37
C GLY A 231 5.64 -25.16 6.33
N ASP A 232 5.92 -23.92 5.96
CA ASP A 232 6.72 -22.96 6.73
C ASP A 232 6.05 -22.49 8.04
N GLY A 233 4.72 -22.63 8.15
CA GLY A 233 3.96 -22.41 9.39
C GLY A 233 3.87 -23.61 10.33
N LEU A 234 4.45 -24.77 9.96
CA LEU A 234 4.42 -25.97 10.79
C LEU A 234 5.56 -25.95 11.84
N PRO A 235 5.36 -26.55 13.02
CA PRO A 235 6.42 -26.65 14.01
C PRO A 235 7.66 -27.40 13.49
N GLY A 236 8.84 -26.87 13.83
CA GLY A 236 10.13 -27.49 13.46
C GLY A 236 10.98 -26.60 12.58
N VAL A 237 12.17 -27.08 12.22
CA VAL A 237 13.08 -26.40 11.30
C VAL A 237 12.75 -26.83 9.89
N LEU A 238 12.34 -25.90 9.06
CA LEU A 238 12.11 -26.10 7.64
C LEU A 238 13.29 -25.55 6.85
N THR A 239 13.82 -26.35 5.91
CA THR A 239 14.81 -25.87 4.94
C THR A 239 14.12 -25.36 3.70
N THR A 240 14.75 -24.43 2.96
CA THR A 240 14.25 -23.92 1.68
C THR A 240 13.95 -25.04 0.69
N GLU A 241 14.86 -26.04 0.57
CA GLU A 241 14.64 -27.20 -0.28
C GLU A 241 13.38 -27.97 0.12
N LYS A 242 13.14 -28.17 1.42
CA LYS A 242 11.94 -28.89 1.88
C LYS A 242 10.67 -28.06 1.66
N ALA A 243 10.73 -26.74 1.85
CA ALA A 243 9.63 -25.83 1.52
C ALA A 243 9.27 -25.91 0.03
N TYR A 244 10.27 -25.88 -0.83
CA TYR A 244 10.10 -26.06 -2.28
C TYR A 244 9.46 -27.41 -2.62
N GLN A 245 9.96 -28.51 -2.07
CA GLN A 245 9.40 -29.84 -2.29
C GLN A 245 7.94 -29.95 -1.84
N ASN A 246 7.61 -29.36 -0.68
CA ASN A 246 6.22 -29.31 -0.19
C ASN A 246 5.34 -28.50 -1.13
N ALA A 247 5.80 -27.32 -1.57
CA ALA A 247 5.07 -26.48 -2.51
C ALA A 247 4.75 -27.25 -3.80
N VAL A 248 5.77 -27.80 -4.46
CA VAL A 248 5.62 -28.57 -5.72
C VAL A 248 4.69 -29.76 -5.54
N SER A 249 4.86 -30.54 -4.45
CA SER A 249 4.02 -31.70 -4.17
C SER A 249 2.57 -31.33 -3.90
N SER A 250 2.33 -30.22 -3.17
CA SER A 250 0.96 -29.75 -2.87
C SER A 250 0.25 -29.19 -4.09
N VAL A 251 0.98 -28.61 -5.05
CA VAL A 251 0.41 -28.11 -6.31
C VAL A 251 -0.11 -29.27 -7.18
N GLY A 252 0.67 -30.32 -7.37
CA GLY A 252 0.26 -31.50 -8.16
C GLY A 252 -0.42 -31.11 -9.49
N GLU A 253 -1.59 -31.69 -9.74
CA GLU A 253 -2.39 -31.42 -10.96
C GLU A 253 -3.38 -30.24 -10.83
N GLN A 254 -3.35 -29.49 -9.73
CA GLN A 254 -4.28 -28.39 -9.51
C GLN A 254 -4.06 -27.27 -10.54
N LYS A 255 -5.14 -26.83 -11.16
CA LYS A 255 -5.12 -25.72 -12.14
C LYS A 255 -5.29 -24.34 -11.49
N ILE A 256 -5.89 -24.27 -10.32
CA ILE A 256 -6.07 -23.04 -9.53
C ILE A 256 -5.45 -23.30 -8.16
N VAL A 257 -4.38 -22.57 -7.88
CA VAL A 257 -3.55 -22.73 -6.68
C VAL A 257 -3.69 -21.47 -5.82
N VAL A 258 -3.98 -21.66 -4.54
CA VAL A 258 -3.83 -20.65 -3.49
C VAL A 258 -2.73 -21.15 -2.56
N MET A 259 -1.53 -20.58 -2.69
CA MET A 259 -0.33 -21.03 -1.99
C MET A 259 -0.21 -20.31 -0.63
N LEU A 260 -0.23 -21.08 0.45
CA LEU A 260 0.06 -20.55 1.79
C LEU A 260 1.56 -20.52 2.04
N MET A 261 2.03 -19.35 2.40
CA MET A 261 3.38 -19.04 2.87
C MET A 261 3.29 -18.06 4.04
N HIS A 262 4.38 -17.92 4.79
CA HIS A 262 4.47 -16.91 5.84
C HIS A 262 5.74 -16.08 5.65
N ASP A 263 5.62 -14.78 5.79
CA ASP A 263 6.75 -13.87 5.57
C ASP A 263 7.69 -13.70 6.79
N TYR A 264 7.44 -14.45 7.85
CA TYR A 264 8.42 -14.61 8.96
C TYR A 264 9.43 -15.73 8.72
N SER A 265 9.20 -16.60 7.75
CA SER A 265 10.00 -17.80 7.54
C SER A 265 11.11 -17.55 6.53
N ALA A 266 12.37 -17.67 6.97
CA ALA A 266 13.51 -17.62 6.05
C ALA A 266 13.54 -18.78 5.04
N ALA A 267 12.82 -19.88 5.31
CA ALA A 267 12.70 -21.00 4.35
C ALA A 267 11.77 -20.66 3.17
N THR A 268 11.01 -19.58 3.25
CA THR A 268 10.13 -19.08 2.19
C THR A 268 10.90 -18.27 1.14
N LEU A 269 12.08 -17.75 1.51
CA LEU A 269 13.02 -17.10 0.60
C LEU A 269 13.74 -18.13 -0.27
#